data_2f4b596b049e522255d2240d5e9ce409
#
_entry.id   2f4b596b049e522255d2240d5e9ce409
#
_cell.length_a   1.000
_cell.length_b   1.000
_cell.length_c   1.000
_cell.angle_alpha   90.00
_cell.angle_beta   90.00
_cell.angle_gamma   90.00
#
_symmetry.space_group_name_H-M   'P 1'
#
loop_
_entity.id
_entity.type
_entity.pdbx_description
1 polymer ?
#
loop_
_entity_poly.entity_id
_entity_poly.type
_entity_poly.pdbx_seq_one_letter_code
_entity_poly.pdbx_strand_id
1 'polypeptide(L)'
;MGLIKKYNYRTGKVPSSFYYTGNKLEKVKIEIISYDSDKLIRETFEFEDFETLEGKIIKEKGVLWINVYGLSNIELMRFLGEKLEISNIHIGDILDIGQRPKIDANEDFTFILMNMLKRNASVMYEQISIFSKGNTIITFQEIIGDVFNPIRERLEKKEGIVRDKNKDYLLYLLIDLILDNYFKYMTEMDDSIEKLEEDAMEKDSDDILKEIYVYKKELAKLRSSVSPLKDILKALRDNADDENKRYYNYLFDHIFQMTENTNVLREMINGIYEIYISNLSNKMNKIMTILTIFSAIFIPLTFITGVYGMNFLHMPGLGYQHSFFIFWIVCIVIFLSMIVYFKNKRWL
;
A
#
# COMPACT_ATOMS: atom_id res chain seq x y z
N MET A 1 2.34 10.63 5.17
CA MET A 1 2.27 11.34 3.87
C MET A 1 0.82 11.37 3.41
N GLY A 2 0.27 12.53 3.01
CA GLY A 2 -1.15 12.62 2.61
C GLY A 2 -1.42 11.84 1.32
N LEU A 3 -2.63 11.27 1.21
CA LEU A 3 -3.09 10.56 0.00
C LEU A 3 -3.29 11.51 -1.20
N ILE A 4 -3.38 12.82 -0.95
CA ILE A 4 -3.61 13.84 -1.98
C ILE A 4 -2.29 14.57 -2.24
N LYS A 5 -1.87 14.58 -3.51
CA LYS A 5 -0.70 15.32 -3.98
C LYS A 5 -0.92 16.84 -3.79
N LYS A 6 0.07 17.53 -3.22
CA LYS A 6 0.01 18.99 -3.08
C LYS A 6 0.46 19.66 -4.38
N TYR A 7 -0.46 20.32 -5.09
CA TYR A 7 -0.19 20.98 -6.38
C TYR A 7 0.34 22.43 -6.29
N ASN A 8 0.68 22.91 -5.09
CA ASN A 8 1.02 24.32 -4.84
C ASN A 8 2.19 24.90 -5.67
N TYR A 9 3.07 24.04 -6.20
CA TYR A 9 4.25 24.48 -6.97
C TYR A 9 4.01 24.61 -8.48
N ARG A 10 2.85 24.19 -9.02
CA ARG A 10 2.48 24.37 -10.43
C ARG A 10 1.60 25.61 -10.69
N THR A 11 1.06 26.22 -9.66
CA THR A 11 0.16 27.36 -9.80
C THR A 11 0.88 28.53 -10.48
N GLY A 12 0.39 28.94 -11.63
CA GLY A 12 0.96 30.06 -12.40
C GLY A 12 2.15 29.73 -13.30
N LYS A 13 2.59 28.46 -13.41
CA LYS A 13 3.65 28.07 -14.36
C LYS A 13 3.08 27.63 -15.70
N VAL A 14 3.88 27.80 -16.76
CA VAL A 14 3.52 27.36 -18.11
C VAL A 14 3.34 25.84 -18.13
N PRO A 15 2.26 25.27 -18.68
CA PRO A 15 1.98 23.83 -18.66
C PRO A 15 3.10 22.94 -19.24
N SER A 16 3.89 23.45 -20.18
CA SER A 16 5.03 22.75 -20.81
C SER A 16 6.38 23.04 -20.18
N SER A 17 6.43 23.70 -19.00
CA SER A 17 7.70 23.93 -18.32
C SER A 17 8.21 22.65 -17.67
N PHE A 18 9.44 22.25 -18.00
CA PHE A 18 10.12 21.13 -17.37
C PHE A 18 10.44 21.48 -15.92
N TYR A 19 9.79 20.79 -15.01
CA TYR A 19 9.97 21.01 -13.58
C TYR A 19 9.92 19.67 -12.84
N TYR A 20 11.08 19.26 -12.32
CA TYR A 20 11.15 18.07 -11.50
C TYR A 20 10.50 18.33 -10.12
N THR A 21 9.51 17.51 -9.79
CA THR A 21 8.72 17.66 -8.55
C THR A 21 9.16 16.72 -7.44
N GLY A 22 10.11 15.81 -7.74
CA GLY A 22 10.70 14.91 -6.77
C GLY A 22 11.69 15.61 -5.83
N ASN A 23 12.23 14.87 -4.90
CA ASN A 23 13.18 15.36 -3.92
C ASN A 23 14.50 14.56 -3.92
N LYS A 24 14.71 13.69 -4.91
CA LYS A 24 15.90 12.90 -5.09
C LYS A 24 16.86 13.61 -6.05
N LEU A 25 18.10 13.81 -5.61
CA LEU A 25 19.14 14.48 -6.36
C LEU A 25 20.30 13.51 -6.65
N GLU A 26 19.97 12.27 -6.98
CA GLU A 26 20.97 11.27 -7.35
C GLU A 26 21.60 11.63 -8.70
N LYS A 27 22.88 11.26 -8.86
CA LYS A 27 23.55 11.35 -10.15
C LYS A 27 22.80 10.49 -11.18
N VAL A 28 22.65 11.02 -12.38
CA VAL A 28 21.98 10.30 -13.44
C VAL A 28 22.85 9.13 -13.89
N LYS A 29 22.23 7.94 -13.92
CA LYS A 29 22.81 6.72 -14.43
C LYS A 29 21.99 6.22 -15.60
N ILE A 30 22.65 5.82 -16.67
CA ILE A 30 21.98 5.32 -17.88
C ILE A 30 22.48 3.90 -18.15
N GLU A 31 21.56 3.01 -18.38
CA GLU A 31 21.81 1.66 -18.86
C GLU A 31 21.24 1.53 -20.26
N ILE A 32 22.07 1.09 -21.19
CA ILE A 32 21.69 0.80 -22.58
C ILE A 32 21.82 -0.70 -22.81
N ILE A 33 20.74 -1.31 -23.23
CA ILE A 33 20.69 -2.72 -23.61
C ILE A 33 20.19 -2.78 -25.05
N SER A 34 21.05 -3.24 -25.96
CA SER A 34 20.71 -3.48 -27.34
C SER A 34 20.83 -4.96 -27.64
N TYR A 35 19.83 -5.55 -28.28
CA TYR A 35 19.84 -6.95 -28.57
C TYR A 35 19.10 -7.31 -29.87
N ASP A 36 19.58 -8.41 -30.46
CA ASP A 36 18.90 -9.17 -31.49
C ASP A 36 19.06 -10.68 -31.19
N SER A 37 18.66 -11.54 -32.12
CA SER A 37 18.78 -13.01 -31.96
C SER A 37 20.22 -13.48 -31.65
N ASP A 38 21.24 -12.78 -32.14
CA ASP A 38 22.63 -13.20 -32.08
C ASP A 38 23.48 -12.42 -31.09
N LYS A 39 23.23 -11.12 -30.99
CA LYS A 39 24.05 -10.19 -30.22
C LYS A 39 23.30 -9.57 -29.05
N LEU A 40 24.02 -9.31 -27.97
CA LEU A 40 23.59 -8.49 -26.87
C LEU A 40 24.74 -7.55 -26.51
N ILE A 41 24.41 -6.27 -26.40
CA ILE A 41 25.29 -5.25 -25.86
C ILE A 41 24.59 -4.66 -24.64
N ARG A 42 25.27 -4.65 -23.50
CA ARG A 42 24.78 -4.07 -22.27
C ARG A 42 25.85 -3.16 -21.70
N GLU A 43 25.56 -1.89 -21.61
CA GLU A 43 26.46 -0.88 -21.03
C GLU A 43 25.72 -0.08 -19.97
N THR A 44 26.43 0.25 -18.91
CA THR A 44 25.90 1.09 -17.83
C THR A 44 26.96 2.13 -17.48
N PHE A 45 26.57 3.39 -17.46
CA PHE A 45 27.46 4.50 -17.20
C PHE A 45 26.76 5.65 -16.46
N GLU A 46 27.54 6.48 -15.78
CA GLU A 46 27.04 7.76 -15.28
C GLU A 46 26.97 8.73 -16.46
N PHE A 47 25.93 9.55 -16.49
CA PHE A 47 25.80 10.56 -17.54
C PHE A 47 26.88 11.64 -17.35
N GLU A 48 27.73 11.80 -18.35
CA GLU A 48 28.82 12.80 -18.38
C GLU A 48 28.59 13.87 -19.44
N ASP A 49 28.28 13.46 -20.67
CA ASP A 49 28.08 14.35 -21.81
C ASP A 49 27.06 13.80 -22.82
N PHE A 50 26.52 14.73 -23.64
CA PHE A 50 25.50 14.42 -24.65
C PHE A 50 26.05 13.70 -25.88
N GLU A 51 27.30 13.98 -26.29
CA GLU A 51 27.89 13.42 -27.51
C GLU A 51 28.12 11.91 -27.34
N THR A 52 28.64 11.53 -26.21
CA THR A 52 28.83 10.10 -25.84
C THR A 52 27.51 9.35 -25.82
N LEU A 53 26.47 9.95 -25.24
CA LEU A 53 25.13 9.35 -25.17
C LEU A 53 24.53 9.19 -26.56
N GLU A 54 24.58 10.23 -27.40
CA GLU A 54 24.08 10.22 -28.77
C GLU A 54 24.78 9.15 -29.62
N GLY A 55 26.11 9.05 -29.53
CA GLY A 55 26.88 8.05 -30.23
C GLY A 55 26.53 6.60 -29.85
N LYS A 56 26.04 6.37 -28.64
CA LYS A 56 25.58 5.06 -28.18
C LYS A 56 24.16 4.74 -28.66
N ILE A 57 23.28 5.71 -28.69
CA ILE A 57 21.87 5.52 -29.11
C ILE A 57 21.75 5.23 -30.62
N ILE A 58 22.57 5.88 -31.46
CA ILE A 58 22.44 5.82 -32.94
C ILE A 58 22.98 4.53 -33.54
N LYS A 59 23.88 3.81 -32.86
CA LYS A 59 24.66 2.68 -33.45
C LYS A 59 23.96 1.34 -33.46
N GLU A 60 22.81 1.18 -32.83
CA GLU A 60 22.29 -0.13 -32.51
C GLU A 60 21.22 -0.60 -33.51
N LYS A 61 21.41 -1.82 -34.01
CA LYS A 61 20.42 -2.62 -34.77
C LYS A 61 19.72 -3.55 -33.79
N GLY A 62 18.44 -3.83 -33.99
CA GLY A 62 17.66 -4.69 -33.12
C GLY A 62 16.78 -3.90 -32.13
N VAL A 63 16.41 -4.51 -31.01
CA VAL A 63 15.64 -3.84 -29.96
C VAL A 63 16.59 -3.06 -29.05
N LEU A 64 16.27 -1.79 -28.83
CA LEU A 64 17.03 -0.90 -27.95
C LEU A 64 16.21 -0.59 -26.71
N TRP A 65 16.75 -0.94 -25.53
CA TRP A 65 16.19 -0.57 -24.24
C TRP A 65 17.15 0.38 -23.51
N ILE A 66 16.68 1.59 -23.27
CA ILE A 66 17.42 2.62 -22.53
C ILE A 66 16.74 2.76 -21.16
N ASN A 67 17.49 2.60 -20.09
CA ASN A 67 16.97 2.75 -18.74
C ASN A 67 17.66 3.92 -18.05
N VAL A 68 16.90 4.96 -17.69
CA VAL A 68 17.38 6.21 -17.12
C VAL A 68 17.01 6.26 -15.64
N TYR A 69 18.01 6.31 -14.79
CA TYR A 69 17.89 6.52 -13.34
C TYR A 69 18.30 7.95 -12.98
N GLY A 70 17.48 8.61 -12.19
CA GLY A 70 17.68 10.01 -11.80
C GLY A 70 17.05 10.98 -12.80
N LEU A 71 16.09 11.77 -12.32
CA LEU A 71 15.28 12.68 -13.16
C LEU A 71 15.58 14.16 -12.90
N SER A 72 16.57 14.46 -12.06
CA SER A 72 16.85 15.83 -11.64
C SER A 72 17.57 16.67 -12.71
N ASN A 73 18.21 16.04 -13.71
CA ASN A 73 18.89 16.73 -14.80
C ASN A 73 17.90 17.10 -15.94
N ILE A 74 17.42 18.33 -15.91
CA ILE A 74 16.41 18.84 -16.87
C ILE A 74 16.97 18.94 -18.28
N GLU A 75 18.27 19.25 -18.45
CA GLU A 75 18.89 19.38 -19.77
C GLU A 75 18.97 18.00 -20.46
N LEU A 76 19.32 16.95 -19.72
CA LEU A 76 19.29 15.60 -20.23
C LEU A 76 17.86 15.18 -20.64
N MET A 77 16.85 15.51 -19.82
CA MET A 77 15.47 15.17 -20.14
C MET A 77 14.99 15.86 -21.40
N ARG A 78 15.43 17.11 -21.63
CA ARG A 78 15.16 17.85 -22.88
C ARG A 78 15.86 17.19 -24.07
N PHE A 79 17.15 16.88 -23.93
CA PHE A 79 17.93 16.21 -24.96
C PHE A 79 17.32 14.87 -25.38
N LEU A 80 16.94 14.02 -24.41
CA LEU A 80 16.27 12.75 -24.70
C LEU A 80 14.89 12.97 -25.35
N GLY A 81 14.16 13.99 -24.92
CA GLY A 81 12.89 14.38 -25.54
C GLY A 81 13.06 14.73 -27.02
N GLU A 82 14.04 15.52 -27.37
CA GLU A 82 14.34 15.90 -28.77
C GLU A 82 14.83 14.73 -29.60
N LYS A 83 15.78 13.92 -29.08
CA LYS A 83 16.39 12.79 -29.82
C LYS A 83 15.44 11.62 -30.04
N LEU A 84 14.55 11.34 -29.10
CA LEU A 84 13.60 10.23 -29.15
C LEU A 84 12.18 10.70 -29.52
N GLU A 85 12.05 11.97 -29.89
CA GLU A 85 10.77 12.60 -30.27
C GLU A 85 9.67 12.42 -29.20
N ILE A 86 10.05 12.53 -27.93
CA ILE A 86 9.11 12.51 -26.80
C ILE A 86 8.53 13.92 -26.64
N SER A 87 7.21 14.04 -26.64
CA SER A 87 6.56 15.35 -26.51
C SER A 87 6.88 16.05 -25.18
N ASN A 88 6.89 17.36 -25.18
CA ASN A 88 7.12 18.18 -23.97
C ASN A 88 6.08 17.88 -22.87
N ILE A 89 4.87 17.44 -23.24
CA ILE A 89 3.84 17.04 -22.29
C ILE A 89 4.27 15.76 -21.56
N HIS A 90 4.75 14.76 -22.30
CA HIS A 90 5.24 13.50 -21.72
C HIS A 90 6.49 13.70 -20.86
N ILE A 91 7.44 14.54 -21.31
CA ILE A 91 8.59 14.93 -20.45
C ILE A 91 8.13 15.61 -19.16
N GLY A 92 7.14 16.50 -19.25
CA GLY A 92 6.53 17.10 -18.06
C GLY A 92 5.87 16.08 -17.11
N ASP A 93 5.26 15.05 -17.67
CA ASP A 93 4.65 13.96 -16.91
C ASP A 93 5.70 13.04 -16.24
N ILE A 94 6.81 12.75 -16.94
CA ILE A 94 7.95 12.00 -16.41
C ILE A 94 8.55 12.72 -15.19
N LEU A 95 8.71 14.05 -15.29
CA LEU A 95 9.29 14.88 -14.23
C LEU A 95 8.33 15.14 -13.06
N ASP A 96 7.03 14.96 -13.26
CA ASP A 96 6.01 15.18 -12.22
C ASP A 96 5.74 13.91 -11.42
N ILE A 97 6.55 13.67 -10.40
CA ILE A 97 6.52 12.47 -9.57
C ILE A 97 5.20 12.33 -8.80
N GLY A 98 4.68 11.09 -8.73
CA GLY A 98 3.47 10.73 -7.99
C GLY A 98 2.17 11.05 -8.73
N GLN A 99 2.19 11.02 -10.04
CA GLN A 99 0.99 11.02 -10.86
C GLN A 99 0.23 9.69 -10.77
N ARG A 100 -1.05 9.75 -11.16
CA ARG A 100 -1.86 8.54 -11.35
C ARG A 100 -1.36 7.77 -12.58
N PRO A 101 -1.30 6.44 -12.53
CA PRO A 101 -1.01 5.62 -13.69
C PRO A 101 -1.92 5.99 -14.88
N LYS A 102 -1.33 6.11 -16.06
CA LYS A 102 -2.02 6.49 -17.30
C LYS A 102 -1.28 5.97 -18.52
N ILE A 103 -1.96 5.94 -19.65
CA ILE A 103 -1.43 5.63 -20.96
C ILE A 103 -1.81 6.71 -21.97
N ASP A 104 -0.90 6.97 -22.89
CA ASP A 104 -1.14 7.69 -24.15
C ASP A 104 -0.47 6.88 -25.27
N ALA A 105 -1.27 6.30 -26.14
CA ALA A 105 -0.79 5.40 -27.18
C ALA A 105 -1.50 5.67 -28.49
N ASN A 106 -0.72 5.66 -29.58
CA ASN A 106 -1.20 5.73 -30.95
C ASN A 106 -0.36 4.77 -31.83
N GLU A 107 -0.51 4.87 -33.16
CA GLU A 107 0.24 4.02 -34.11
C GLU A 107 1.76 4.25 -34.04
N ASP A 108 2.22 5.45 -33.69
CA ASP A 108 3.63 5.84 -33.71
C ASP A 108 4.35 5.55 -32.39
N PHE A 109 3.69 5.77 -31.25
CA PHE A 109 4.31 5.61 -29.95
C PHE A 109 3.34 5.08 -28.87
N THR A 110 3.92 4.59 -27.80
CA THR A 110 3.22 4.25 -26.57
C THR A 110 3.93 4.89 -25.39
N PHE A 111 3.23 5.72 -24.62
CA PHE A 111 3.69 6.28 -23.35
C PHE A 111 2.86 5.71 -22.21
N ILE A 112 3.51 5.12 -21.23
CA ILE A 112 2.88 4.55 -20.05
C ILE A 112 3.51 5.15 -18.80
N LEU A 113 2.68 5.53 -17.86
CA LEU A 113 3.08 5.92 -16.53
C LEU A 113 2.44 4.97 -15.53
N MET A 114 3.28 4.31 -14.72
CA MET A 114 2.85 3.32 -13.73
C MET A 114 3.56 3.58 -12.40
N ASN A 115 3.12 2.89 -11.36
CA ASN A 115 3.89 2.78 -10.13
C ASN A 115 4.61 1.42 -10.12
N MET A 116 5.88 1.41 -9.83
CA MET A 116 6.66 0.21 -9.58
C MET A 116 6.80 0.04 -8.07
N LEU A 117 6.56 -1.16 -7.58
CA LEU A 117 6.65 -1.47 -6.18
C LEU A 117 8.03 -2.05 -5.89
N LYS A 118 8.82 -1.33 -5.08
CA LYS A 118 10.14 -1.77 -4.61
C LYS A 118 10.08 -2.15 -3.15
N ARG A 119 10.79 -3.19 -2.79
CA ARG A 119 10.91 -3.64 -1.42
C ARG A 119 12.37 -3.57 -0.96
N ASN A 120 12.62 -2.61 -0.10
CA ASN A 120 13.85 -2.49 0.69
C ASN A 120 13.49 -2.69 2.17
N ALA A 121 14.00 -1.85 3.07
CA ALA A 121 13.58 -1.85 4.48
C ALA A 121 12.09 -1.49 4.68
N SER A 122 11.46 -0.84 3.71
CA SER A 122 10.03 -0.52 3.66
C SER A 122 9.50 -0.64 2.23
N VAL A 123 8.17 -0.82 2.10
CA VAL A 123 7.50 -0.83 0.80
C VAL A 123 7.48 0.59 0.23
N MET A 124 8.00 0.74 -0.98
CA MET A 124 8.06 2.01 -1.68
C MET A 124 7.39 1.90 -3.05
N TYR A 125 6.46 2.82 -3.31
CA TYR A 125 5.87 3.01 -4.63
C TYR A 125 6.68 4.06 -5.36
N GLU A 126 7.31 3.68 -6.45
CA GLU A 126 8.08 4.57 -7.30
C GLU A 126 7.41 4.70 -8.65
N GLN A 127 7.29 5.93 -9.14
CA GLN A 127 6.80 6.18 -10.49
C GLN A 127 7.81 5.67 -11.50
N ILE A 128 7.34 4.89 -12.46
CA ILE A 128 8.08 4.52 -13.66
C ILE A 128 7.33 5.03 -14.88
N SER A 129 8.06 5.63 -15.80
CA SER A 129 7.53 6.03 -17.10
C SER A 129 8.21 5.19 -18.19
N ILE A 130 7.41 4.66 -19.10
CA ILE A 130 7.87 3.83 -20.23
C ILE A 130 7.43 4.53 -21.50
N PHE A 131 8.38 4.85 -22.39
CA PHE A 131 8.11 5.38 -23.71
C PHE A 131 8.64 4.40 -24.74
N SER A 132 7.80 4.02 -25.71
CA SER A 132 8.12 3.07 -26.78
C SER A 132 7.83 3.69 -28.13
N LYS A 133 8.84 3.75 -28.99
CA LYS A 133 8.71 4.25 -30.38
C LYS A 133 9.67 3.54 -31.30
N GLY A 134 9.25 3.24 -32.55
CA GLY A 134 10.07 2.49 -33.50
C GLY A 134 10.51 1.14 -32.93
N ASN A 135 11.81 0.93 -32.74
CA ASN A 135 12.38 -0.26 -32.14
C ASN A 135 13.00 -0.01 -30.74
N THR A 136 12.68 1.13 -30.15
CA THR A 136 13.27 1.61 -28.89
C THR A 136 12.23 1.63 -27.78
N ILE A 137 12.63 1.16 -26.60
CA ILE A 137 11.95 1.40 -25.33
C ILE A 137 12.87 2.20 -24.43
N ILE A 138 12.34 3.25 -23.81
CA ILE A 138 13.04 3.97 -22.77
C ILE A 138 12.21 3.97 -21.48
N THR A 139 12.87 3.63 -20.38
CA THR A 139 12.28 3.63 -19.03
C THR A 139 12.92 4.71 -18.20
N PHE A 140 12.11 5.46 -17.44
CA PHE A 140 12.54 6.55 -16.59
C PHE A 140 12.10 6.29 -15.16
N GLN A 141 13.02 6.44 -14.21
CA GLN A 141 12.77 6.25 -12.79
C GLN A 141 13.62 7.19 -11.94
N GLU A 142 13.13 7.52 -10.74
CA GLU A 142 13.73 8.52 -9.86
C GLU A 142 14.98 8.01 -9.16
N ILE A 143 14.98 6.71 -8.77
CA ILE A 143 15.98 6.10 -7.90
C ILE A 143 16.66 4.94 -8.61
N ILE A 144 17.96 4.78 -8.38
CA ILE A 144 18.74 3.65 -8.89
C ILE A 144 18.17 2.31 -8.35
N GLY A 145 18.14 1.33 -9.23
CA GLY A 145 17.59 0.00 -8.97
C GLY A 145 16.12 -0.12 -9.37
N ASP A 146 15.80 -1.22 -9.97
CA ASP A 146 14.46 -1.57 -10.45
C ASP A 146 14.15 -3.04 -10.19
N VAL A 147 13.04 -3.52 -10.72
CA VAL A 147 12.59 -4.91 -10.60
C VAL A 147 12.96 -5.76 -11.82
N PHE A 148 13.68 -5.21 -12.80
CA PHE A 148 13.85 -5.81 -14.13
C PHE A 148 15.07 -6.74 -14.25
N ASN A 149 15.78 -7.05 -13.19
CA ASN A 149 16.92 -7.98 -13.24
C ASN A 149 16.58 -9.34 -13.87
N PRO A 150 15.42 -9.95 -13.64
CA PRO A 150 15.06 -11.21 -14.31
C PRO A 150 15.01 -11.10 -15.83
N ILE A 151 14.59 -9.95 -16.38
CA ILE A 151 14.61 -9.71 -17.84
C ILE A 151 16.05 -9.61 -18.34
N ARG A 152 16.91 -8.86 -17.62
CA ARG A 152 18.34 -8.74 -17.97
C ARG A 152 19.04 -10.08 -17.99
N GLU A 153 18.79 -10.94 -16.99
CA GLU A 153 19.34 -12.27 -16.91
C GLU A 153 18.87 -13.16 -18.08
N ARG A 154 17.57 -13.12 -18.41
CA ARG A 154 17.03 -13.86 -19.58
C ARG A 154 17.66 -13.40 -20.89
N LEU A 155 17.89 -12.08 -21.05
CA LEU A 155 18.59 -11.51 -22.19
C LEU A 155 20.05 -11.97 -22.25
N GLU A 156 20.78 -11.97 -21.14
CA GLU A 156 22.18 -12.38 -21.06
C GLU A 156 22.36 -13.89 -21.33
N LYS A 157 21.53 -14.71 -20.71
CA LYS A 157 21.59 -16.17 -20.85
C LYS A 157 20.93 -16.71 -22.14
N LYS A 158 20.29 -15.84 -22.94
CA LYS A 158 19.47 -16.21 -24.10
C LYS A 158 18.38 -17.22 -23.72
N GLU A 159 17.74 -17.02 -22.58
CA GLU A 159 16.67 -17.90 -22.10
C GLU A 159 15.33 -17.56 -22.75
N GLY A 160 14.64 -18.59 -23.25
CA GLY A 160 13.33 -18.45 -23.89
C GLY A 160 13.40 -17.74 -25.23
N ILE A 161 12.38 -16.96 -25.54
CA ILE A 161 12.18 -16.33 -26.85
C ILE A 161 12.44 -14.80 -26.83
N VAL A 162 12.94 -14.24 -25.72
CA VAL A 162 13.02 -12.79 -25.55
C VAL A 162 13.89 -12.11 -26.62
N ARG A 163 15.00 -12.73 -27.05
CA ARG A 163 15.87 -12.18 -28.10
C ARG A 163 15.33 -12.33 -29.52
N ASP A 164 14.39 -13.24 -29.73
CA ASP A 164 13.80 -13.50 -31.04
C ASP A 164 12.54 -12.67 -31.28
N LYS A 165 12.08 -11.92 -30.27
CA LYS A 165 10.88 -11.10 -30.30
C LYS A 165 11.21 -9.60 -30.44
N ASN A 166 10.19 -8.86 -30.87
CA ASN A 166 10.25 -7.41 -31.04
C ASN A 166 10.15 -6.64 -29.71
N LYS A 167 10.19 -5.32 -29.78
CA LYS A 167 10.07 -4.42 -28.63
C LYS A 167 8.76 -4.59 -27.86
N ASP A 168 7.66 -4.98 -28.52
CA ASP A 168 6.35 -5.09 -27.85
C ASP A 168 6.32 -6.27 -26.88
N TYR A 169 7.06 -7.32 -27.19
CA TYR A 169 7.29 -8.41 -26.25
C TYR A 169 8.13 -7.97 -25.04
N LEU A 170 9.14 -7.11 -25.25
CA LEU A 170 9.88 -6.54 -24.14
C LEU A 170 8.98 -5.63 -23.28
N LEU A 171 8.13 -4.82 -23.91
CA LEU A 171 7.15 -3.98 -23.19
C LEU A 171 6.22 -4.85 -22.35
N TYR A 172 5.70 -5.94 -22.91
CA TYR A 172 4.92 -6.93 -22.18
C TYR A 172 5.67 -7.44 -20.94
N LEU A 173 6.93 -7.90 -21.09
CA LEU A 173 7.73 -8.43 -20.00
C LEU A 173 8.01 -7.39 -18.90
N LEU A 174 8.23 -6.13 -19.26
CA LEU A 174 8.43 -5.05 -18.30
C LEU A 174 7.17 -4.83 -17.44
N ILE A 175 6.00 -4.83 -18.08
CA ILE A 175 4.71 -4.69 -17.37
C ILE A 175 4.44 -5.92 -16.52
N ASP A 176 4.60 -7.12 -17.06
CA ASP A 176 4.40 -8.41 -16.39
C ASP A 176 5.18 -8.46 -15.06
N LEU A 177 6.46 -8.11 -15.10
CA LEU A 177 7.31 -8.12 -13.92
C LEU A 177 6.94 -7.06 -12.86
N ILE A 178 6.40 -5.92 -13.30
CA ILE A 178 5.81 -4.94 -12.38
C ILE A 178 4.59 -5.54 -11.69
N LEU A 179 3.71 -6.24 -12.43
CA LEU A 179 2.51 -6.88 -11.88
C LEU A 179 2.86 -8.02 -10.93
N ASP A 180 3.86 -8.85 -11.25
CA ASP A 180 4.36 -9.91 -10.38
C ASP A 180 4.79 -9.39 -9.01
N ASN A 181 5.43 -8.21 -8.96
CA ASN A 181 5.80 -7.59 -7.70
C ASN A 181 4.58 -7.10 -6.90
N TYR A 182 3.50 -6.68 -7.55
CA TYR A 182 2.25 -6.39 -6.87
C TYR A 182 1.62 -7.64 -6.27
N PHE A 183 1.57 -8.75 -7.02
CA PHE A 183 1.06 -10.03 -6.51
C PHE A 183 1.83 -10.50 -5.28
N LYS A 184 3.15 -10.48 -5.37
CA LYS A 184 4.01 -10.85 -4.23
C LYS A 184 3.72 -10.01 -2.99
N TYR A 185 3.57 -8.70 -3.17
CA TYR A 185 3.24 -7.80 -2.07
C TYR A 185 1.85 -8.07 -1.48
N MET A 186 0.87 -8.37 -2.34
CA MET A 186 -0.50 -8.71 -1.90
C MET A 186 -0.53 -9.99 -1.08
N THR A 187 0.21 -11.03 -1.49
CA THR A 187 0.33 -12.28 -0.72
C THR A 187 0.94 -12.03 0.67
N GLU A 188 2.01 -11.24 0.75
CA GLU A 188 2.65 -10.91 2.03
C GLU A 188 1.75 -10.04 2.92
N MET A 189 0.93 -9.20 2.32
CA MET A 189 -0.07 -8.40 3.03
C MET A 189 -1.20 -9.28 3.57
N ASP A 190 -1.66 -10.27 2.80
CA ASP A 190 -2.67 -11.24 3.20
C ASP A 190 -2.21 -12.01 4.45
N ASP A 191 -1.02 -12.62 4.41
CA ASP A 191 -0.41 -13.31 5.56
C ASP A 191 -0.31 -12.41 6.81
N SER A 192 -0.06 -11.12 6.60
CA SER A 192 0.07 -10.15 7.70
C SER A 192 -1.28 -9.73 8.27
N ILE A 193 -2.30 -9.63 7.43
CA ILE A 193 -3.67 -9.31 7.82
C ILE A 193 -4.30 -10.48 8.58
N GLU A 194 -4.04 -11.72 8.15
CA GLU A 194 -4.48 -12.93 8.87
C GLU A 194 -3.95 -12.96 10.31
N LYS A 195 -2.65 -12.67 10.49
CA LYS A 195 -2.07 -12.55 11.84
C LYS A 195 -2.68 -11.44 12.67
N LEU A 196 -3.00 -10.29 12.03
CA LEU A 196 -3.65 -9.19 12.71
C LEU A 196 -5.08 -9.55 13.15
N GLU A 197 -5.77 -10.41 12.39
CA GLU A 197 -7.09 -10.95 12.76
C GLU A 197 -7.00 -11.83 14.02
N GLU A 198 -6.04 -12.75 14.07
CA GLU A 198 -5.77 -13.58 15.24
C GLU A 198 -5.45 -12.71 16.47
N ASP A 199 -4.56 -11.73 16.30
CA ASP A 199 -4.18 -10.79 17.36
C ASP A 199 -5.38 -9.94 17.84
N ALA A 200 -6.29 -9.54 16.95
CA ALA A 200 -7.49 -8.80 17.32
C ALA A 200 -8.51 -9.62 18.10
N MET A 201 -8.50 -10.95 17.93
CA MET A 201 -9.35 -11.86 18.71
C MET A 201 -8.78 -12.13 20.11
N GLU A 202 -7.45 -12.25 20.23
CA GLU A 202 -6.79 -12.72 21.46
C GLU A 202 -6.24 -11.59 22.33
N LYS A 203 -5.74 -10.53 21.72
CA LYS A 203 -5.00 -9.45 22.40
C LYS A 203 -5.86 -8.21 22.59
N ASP A 204 -5.69 -7.63 23.75
CA ASP A 204 -6.33 -6.36 24.11
C ASP A 204 -5.28 -5.24 24.09
N SER A 205 -4.91 -4.80 22.88
CA SER A 205 -3.86 -3.82 22.68
C SER A 205 -4.30 -2.69 21.75
N ASP A 206 -4.02 -1.45 22.13
CA ASP A 206 -4.22 -0.26 21.28
C ASP A 206 -3.37 -0.28 20.02
N ASP A 207 -2.35 -1.15 19.94
CA ASP A 207 -1.49 -1.28 18.78
C ASP A 207 -2.22 -1.90 17.59
N ILE A 208 -3.21 -2.77 17.84
CA ILE A 208 -4.07 -3.37 16.80
C ILE A 208 -4.77 -2.27 15.98
N LEU A 209 -5.31 -1.25 16.64
CA LEU A 209 -5.95 -0.14 15.95
C LEU A 209 -4.98 0.64 15.04
N LYS A 210 -3.73 0.82 15.50
CA LYS A 210 -2.69 1.47 14.71
C LYS A 210 -2.34 0.65 13.46
N GLU A 211 -2.20 -0.67 13.61
CA GLU A 211 -1.92 -1.57 12.50
C GLU A 211 -3.06 -1.61 11.49
N ILE A 212 -4.31 -1.72 11.93
CA ILE A 212 -5.50 -1.59 11.06
C ILE A 212 -5.43 -0.29 10.23
N TYR A 213 -5.07 0.82 10.86
CA TYR A 213 -4.95 2.10 10.15
C TYR A 213 -3.81 2.10 9.12
N VAL A 214 -2.68 1.47 9.43
CA VAL A 214 -1.55 1.30 8.50
C VAL A 214 -2.00 0.50 7.28
N TYR A 215 -2.62 -0.67 7.48
CA TYR A 215 -3.09 -1.51 6.37
C TYR A 215 -4.19 -0.83 5.55
N LYS A 216 -5.15 -0.14 6.16
CA LYS A 216 -6.13 0.68 5.42
C LYS A 216 -5.47 1.68 4.49
N LYS A 217 -4.40 2.33 4.92
CA LYS A 217 -3.66 3.30 4.13
C LYS A 217 -2.87 2.64 3.00
N GLU A 218 -2.22 1.51 3.28
CA GLU A 218 -1.48 0.76 2.26
C GLU A 218 -2.42 0.18 1.20
N LEU A 219 -3.56 -0.38 1.58
CA LEU A 219 -4.60 -0.85 0.64
C LEU A 219 -5.17 0.28 -0.22
N ALA A 220 -5.34 1.48 0.34
CA ALA A 220 -5.76 2.64 -0.46
C ALA A 220 -4.72 3.02 -1.53
N LYS A 221 -3.41 2.95 -1.21
CA LYS A 221 -2.33 3.18 -2.17
C LYS A 221 -2.29 2.08 -3.23
N LEU A 222 -2.36 0.81 -2.81
CA LEU A 222 -2.37 -0.34 -3.70
C LEU A 222 -3.52 -0.21 -4.71
N ARG A 223 -4.73 0.06 -4.24
CA ARG A 223 -5.89 0.28 -5.09
C ARG A 223 -5.68 1.43 -6.08
N SER A 224 -5.11 2.55 -5.64
CA SER A 224 -4.85 3.72 -6.51
C SER A 224 -3.82 3.41 -7.60
N SER A 225 -2.93 2.46 -7.38
CA SER A 225 -1.94 1.99 -8.35
C SER A 225 -2.49 0.91 -9.28
N VAL A 226 -3.27 -0.04 -8.77
CA VAL A 226 -3.80 -1.19 -9.54
C VAL A 226 -5.00 -0.80 -10.41
N SER A 227 -5.95 -0.04 -9.86
CA SER A 227 -7.21 0.27 -10.57
C SER A 227 -7.03 0.89 -11.96
N PRO A 228 -6.09 1.83 -12.20
CA PRO A 228 -5.88 2.39 -13.54
C PRO A 228 -5.23 1.45 -14.55
N LEU A 229 -4.57 0.37 -14.08
CA LEU A 229 -3.86 -0.57 -14.97
C LEU A 229 -4.80 -1.30 -15.91
N LYS A 230 -6.07 -1.45 -15.53
CA LYS A 230 -7.10 -2.00 -16.40
C LYS A 230 -7.28 -1.20 -17.68
N ASP A 231 -7.30 0.13 -17.55
CA ASP A 231 -7.46 1.03 -18.69
C ASP A 231 -6.18 1.01 -19.56
N ILE A 232 -5.01 0.95 -18.92
CA ILE A 232 -3.70 0.83 -19.59
C ILE A 232 -3.66 -0.43 -20.44
N LEU A 233 -3.96 -1.60 -19.84
CA LEU A 233 -3.91 -2.87 -20.56
C LEU A 233 -4.97 -2.98 -21.66
N LYS A 234 -6.14 -2.40 -21.45
CA LYS A 234 -7.17 -2.31 -22.49
C LYS A 234 -6.65 -1.52 -23.70
N ALA A 235 -6.05 -0.35 -23.48
CA ALA A 235 -5.50 0.46 -24.56
C ALA A 235 -4.34 -0.24 -25.29
N LEU A 236 -3.43 -0.90 -24.55
CA LEU A 236 -2.36 -1.71 -25.13
C LEU A 236 -2.88 -2.85 -25.99
N ARG A 237 -3.87 -3.59 -25.50
CA ARG A 237 -4.50 -4.69 -26.24
C ARG A 237 -5.18 -4.21 -27.52
N ASP A 238 -5.92 -3.08 -27.43
CA ASP A 238 -6.70 -2.57 -28.55
C ASP A 238 -5.77 -2.04 -29.69
N ASN A 239 -4.55 -1.61 -29.37
CA ASN A 239 -3.53 -1.16 -30.30
C ASN A 239 -2.51 -2.26 -30.73
N ALA A 240 -2.56 -3.44 -30.13
CA ALA A 240 -1.61 -4.51 -30.41
C ALA A 240 -2.00 -5.32 -31.67
N ASP A 241 -1.01 -5.93 -32.30
CA ASP A 241 -1.22 -6.99 -33.31
C ASP A 241 -1.76 -8.29 -32.67
N ASP A 242 -2.22 -9.23 -33.49
CA ASP A 242 -2.88 -10.45 -33.02
C ASP A 242 -1.96 -11.35 -32.18
N GLU A 243 -0.65 -11.29 -32.38
CA GLU A 243 0.32 -12.03 -31.57
C GLU A 243 0.43 -11.42 -30.17
N ASN A 244 0.62 -10.11 -30.09
CA ASN A 244 0.81 -9.39 -28.85
C ASN A 244 -0.49 -9.25 -28.04
N LYS A 245 -1.66 -9.25 -28.67
CA LYS A 245 -2.97 -9.30 -28.00
C LYS A 245 -3.08 -10.44 -26.99
N ARG A 246 -2.46 -11.61 -27.26
CA ARG A 246 -2.51 -12.75 -26.34
C ARG A 246 -1.78 -12.45 -25.03
N TYR A 247 -0.64 -11.78 -25.12
CA TYR A 247 0.13 -11.38 -23.92
C TYR A 247 -0.62 -10.34 -23.09
N TYR A 248 -1.24 -9.36 -23.74
CA TYR A 248 -2.02 -8.35 -23.00
C TYR A 248 -3.32 -8.89 -22.42
N ASN A 249 -3.97 -9.88 -23.04
CA ASN A 249 -5.10 -10.59 -22.44
C ASN A 249 -4.68 -11.33 -21.16
N TYR A 250 -3.53 -12.00 -21.17
CA TYR A 250 -2.99 -12.65 -19.98
C TYR A 250 -2.77 -11.64 -18.83
N LEU A 251 -2.15 -10.50 -19.11
CA LEU A 251 -1.98 -9.45 -18.12
C LEU A 251 -3.32 -8.87 -17.62
N PHE A 252 -4.30 -8.79 -18.52
CA PHE A 252 -5.63 -8.30 -18.17
C PHE A 252 -6.33 -9.18 -17.13
N ASP A 253 -6.21 -10.50 -17.29
CA ASP A 253 -6.73 -11.48 -16.31
C ASP A 253 -6.03 -11.30 -14.94
N HIS A 254 -4.73 -11.07 -14.94
CA HIS A 254 -3.96 -10.76 -13.71
C HIS A 254 -4.47 -9.49 -13.02
N ILE A 255 -4.72 -8.41 -13.75
CA ILE A 255 -5.26 -7.18 -13.17
C ILE A 255 -6.65 -7.38 -12.60
N PHE A 256 -7.48 -8.18 -13.26
CA PHE A 256 -8.80 -8.51 -12.71
C PHE A 256 -8.66 -9.20 -11.35
N GLN A 257 -7.82 -10.23 -11.26
CA GLN A 257 -7.54 -10.94 -10.01
C GLN A 257 -6.96 -10.02 -8.93
N MET A 258 -6.01 -9.14 -9.29
CA MET A 258 -5.46 -8.15 -8.34
C MET A 258 -6.52 -7.21 -7.78
N THR A 259 -7.45 -6.78 -8.63
CA THR A 259 -8.53 -5.88 -8.22
C THR A 259 -9.44 -6.58 -7.21
N GLU A 260 -9.81 -7.84 -7.48
CA GLU A 260 -10.62 -8.65 -6.57
C GLU A 260 -9.89 -8.91 -5.25
N ASN A 261 -8.62 -9.33 -5.29
CA ASN A 261 -7.82 -9.55 -4.09
C ASN A 261 -7.70 -8.27 -3.24
N THR A 262 -7.51 -7.11 -3.87
CA THR A 262 -7.48 -5.83 -3.16
C THR A 262 -8.81 -5.53 -2.44
N ASN A 263 -9.94 -5.89 -3.04
CA ASN A 263 -11.25 -5.73 -2.41
C ASN A 263 -11.41 -6.69 -1.23
N VAL A 264 -11.02 -7.95 -1.39
CA VAL A 264 -11.05 -8.97 -0.31
C VAL A 264 -10.22 -8.50 0.89
N LEU A 265 -8.96 -8.11 0.67
CA LEU A 265 -8.10 -7.61 1.75
C LEU A 265 -8.70 -6.40 2.48
N ARG A 266 -9.36 -5.51 1.75
CA ARG A 266 -10.05 -4.37 2.34
C ARG A 266 -11.23 -4.78 3.21
N GLU A 267 -12.01 -5.77 2.78
CA GLU A 267 -13.14 -6.30 3.56
C GLU A 267 -12.64 -7.01 4.81
N MET A 268 -11.55 -7.80 4.73
CA MET A 268 -10.92 -8.42 5.89
C MET A 268 -10.50 -7.38 6.94
N ILE A 269 -9.80 -6.32 6.54
CA ILE A 269 -9.40 -5.24 7.46
C ILE A 269 -10.62 -4.52 8.09
N ASN A 270 -11.72 -4.38 7.37
CA ASN A 270 -12.93 -3.82 7.95
C ASN A 270 -13.57 -4.79 8.96
N GLY A 271 -13.59 -6.08 8.67
CA GLY A 271 -14.03 -7.12 9.61
C GLY A 271 -13.21 -7.14 10.89
N ILE A 272 -11.88 -7.07 10.78
CA ILE A 272 -10.96 -6.99 11.94
C ILE A 272 -11.26 -5.75 12.80
N TYR A 273 -11.52 -4.61 12.17
CA TYR A 273 -11.93 -3.40 12.89
C TYR A 273 -13.24 -3.59 13.67
N GLU A 274 -14.23 -4.27 13.08
CA GLU A 274 -15.49 -4.58 13.76
C GLU A 274 -15.30 -5.53 14.94
N ILE A 275 -14.46 -6.55 14.78
CA ILE A 275 -14.06 -7.48 15.88
C ILE A 275 -13.42 -6.70 17.02
N TYR A 276 -12.46 -5.83 16.72
CA TYR A 276 -11.78 -5.00 17.70
C TYR A 276 -12.76 -4.12 18.50
N ILE A 277 -13.67 -3.42 17.82
CA ILE A 277 -14.69 -2.57 18.46
C ILE A 277 -15.65 -3.41 19.32
N SER A 278 -16.05 -4.58 18.85
CA SER A 278 -16.90 -5.51 19.61
C SER A 278 -16.21 -5.95 20.91
N ASN A 279 -14.93 -6.33 20.83
CA ASN A 279 -14.13 -6.74 21.99
C ASN A 279 -13.97 -5.60 23.01
N LEU A 280 -13.72 -4.37 22.54
CA LEU A 280 -13.65 -3.19 23.38
C LEU A 280 -14.99 -2.93 24.10
N SER A 281 -16.11 -3.04 23.38
CA SER A 281 -17.46 -2.92 23.97
C SER A 281 -17.73 -3.98 25.04
N ASN A 282 -17.36 -5.23 24.76
CA ASN A 282 -17.51 -6.34 25.69
C ASN A 282 -16.69 -6.11 26.99
N LYS A 283 -15.48 -5.56 26.87
CA LYS A 283 -14.64 -5.19 28.00
C LYS A 283 -15.28 -4.09 28.84
N MET A 284 -15.78 -3.03 28.17
CA MET A 284 -16.50 -1.97 28.88
C MET A 284 -17.72 -2.50 29.62
N ASN A 285 -18.50 -3.39 29.00
CA ASN A 285 -19.65 -4.04 29.62
C ASN A 285 -19.23 -4.86 30.85
N LYS A 286 -18.11 -5.62 30.77
CA LYS A 286 -17.57 -6.35 31.94
C LYS A 286 -17.20 -5.41 33.10
N ILE A 287 -16.48 -4.32 32.79
CA ILE A 287 -16.11 -3.30 33.80
C ILE A 287 -17.35 -2.69 34.44
N MET A 288 -18.34 -2.30 33.63
CA MET A 288 -19.61 -1.76 34.12
C MET A 288 -20.37 -2.78 34.99
N THR A 289 -20.37 -4.05 34.59
CA THR A 289 -21.01 -5.12 35.37
C THR A 289 -20.32 -5.27 36.74
N ILE A 290 -18.98 -5.32 36.78
CA ILE A 290 -18.22 -5.37 38.04
C ILE A 290 -18.56 -4.18 38.95
N LEU A 291 -18.51 -2.95 38.38
CA LEU A 291 -18.83 -1.75 39.12
C LEU A 291 -20.27 -1.77 39.68
N THR A 292 -21.22 -2.24 38.85
CA THR A 292 -22.62 -2.38 39.25
C THR A 292 -22.78 -3.38 40.40
N ILE A 293 -22.10 -4.53 40.35
CA ILE A 293 -22.11 -5.56 41.41
C ILE A 293 -21.58 -4.95 42.71
N PHE A 294 -20.38 -4.30 42.64
CA PHE A 294 -19.82 -3.64 43.83
C PHE A 294 -20.78 -2.61 44.41
N SER A 295 -21.30 -1.70 43.59
CA SER A 295 -22.20 -0.65 44.03
C SER A 295 -23.49 -1.22 44.63
N ALA A 296 -24.11 -2.20 43.98
CA ALA A 296 -25.36 -2.82 44.44
C ALA A 296 -25.20 -3.53 45.80
N ILE A 297 -24.01 -4.11 46.06
CA ILE A 297 -23.72 -4.78 47.35
C ILE A 297 -23.41 -3.73 48.45
N PHE A 298 -22.54 -2.76 48.13
CA PHE A 298 -22.02 -1.85 49.16
C PHE A 298 -22.96 -0.69 49.53
N ILE A 299 -23.78 -0.18 48.60
CA ILE A 299 -24.68 0.93 48.86
C ILE A 299 -25.70 0.62 49.97
N PRO A 300 -26.45 -0.53 49.93
CA PRO A 300 -27.36 -0.89 51.01
C PRO A 300 -26.64 -1.08 52.33
N LEU A 301 -25.47 -1.77 52.32
CA LEU A 301 -24.70 -2.00 53.53
C LEU A 301 -24.20 -0.70 54.16
N THR A 302 -23.66 0.22 53.34
CA THR A 302 -23.18 1.54 53.79
C THR A 302 -24.33 2.38 54.33
N PHE A 303 -25.50 2.31 53.67
CA PHE A 303 -26.70 3.02 54.16
C PHE A 303 -27.08 2.52 55.56
N ILE A 304 -27.18 1.21 55.79
CA ILE A 304 -27.53 0.61 57.08
C ILE A 304 -26.47 0.97 58.13
N THR A 305 -25.17 0.82 57.83
CA THR A 305 -24.10 1.20 58.75
C THR A 305 -24.10 2.71 59.05
N GLY A 306 -24.39 3.54 58.05
CA GLY A 306 -24.51 5.01 58.19
C GLY A 306 -25.64 5.40 59.11
N VAL A 307 -26.83 4.79 58.98
CA VAL A 307 -27.97 5.04 59.84
C VAL A 307 -27.65 4.67 61.29
N TYR A 308 -27.09 3.47 61.51
CA TYR A 308 -26.71 3.03 62.88
C TYR A 308 -25.44 3.69 63.44
N GLY A 309 -24.68 4.41 62.59
CA GLY A 309 -23.57 5.26 63.01
C GLY A 309 -23.95 6.70 63.41
N MET A 310 -25.23 7.04 63.34
CA MET A 310 -25.70 8.40 63.72
C MET A 310 -25.79 8.54 65.24
N ASN A 311 -25.51 9.75 65.75
CA ASN A 311 -25.49 10.05 67.19
C ASN A 311 -26.87 10.55 67.74
N PHE A 312 -27.96 9.80 67.46
CA PHE A 312 -29.27 10.12 68.00
C PHE A 312 -29.41 9.57 69.45
N LEU A 313 -29.98 10.33 70.36
CA LEU A 313 -30.20 9.96 71.76
C LEU A 313 -31.16 8.76 71.97
N HIS A 314 -32.12 8.60 71.06
CA HIS A 314 -33.08 7.51 71.07
C HIS A 314 -33.12 6.78 69.77
N MET A 315 -32.24 5.73 69.58
CA MET A 315 -32.19 4.92 68.42
C MET A 315 -32.77 3.52 68.70
N PRO A 316 -33.79 3.09 67.90
CA PRO A 316 -34.39 1.78 68.15
C PRO A 316 -33.35 0.66 67.97
N GLY A 317 -33.30 -0.27 68.95
CA GLY A 317 -32.42 -1.45 68.86
C GLY A 317 -31.08 -1.30 69.59
N LEU A 318 -30.55 -0.11 69.88
CA LEU A 318 -29.24 0.08 70.52
C LEU A 318 -29.21 -0.40 72.00
N GLY A 319 -30.35 -0.46 72.68
CA GLY A 319 -30.44 -0.90 74.04
C GLY A 319 -30.41 -2.41 74.29
N TYR A 320 -30.41 -3.23 73.27
CA TYR A 320 -30.38 -4.70 73.40
C TYR A 320 -28.94 -5.23 73.47
N GLN A 321 -28.69 -6.14 74.44
CA GLN A 321 -27.36 -6.68 74.69
C GLN A 321 -26.72 -7.41 73.48
N HIS A 322 -27.53 -7.86 72.52
CA HIS A 322 -27.08 -8.59 71.34
C HIS A 322 -27.22 -7.79 70.01
N SER A 323 -27.55 -6.51 70.09
CA SER A 323 -27.79 -5.63 68.90
C SER A 323 -26.63 -5.67 67.92
N PHE A 324 -25.39 -5.66 68.35
CA PHE A 324 -24.19 -5.71 67.54
C PHE A 324 -24.12 -7.02 66.71
N PHE A 325 -24.40 -8.17 67.33
CA PHE A 325 -24.40 -9.43 66.61
C PHE A 325 -25.55 -9.51 65.60
N ILE A 326 -26.76 -9.06 65.97
CA ILE A 326 -27.92 -9.05 65.07
C ILE A 326 -27.64 -8.16 63.85
N PHE A 327 -27.05 -6.99 64.07
CA PHE A 327 -26.63 -6.07 62.97
C PHE A 327 -25.71 -6.78 62.01
N TRP A 328 -24.64 -7.44 62.46
CA TRP A 328 -23.73 -8.17 61.58
C TRP A 328 -24.38 -9.35 60.88
N ILE A 329 -25.26 -10.08 61.52
CA ILE A 329 -26.03 -11.16 60.88
C ILE A 329 -26.87 -10.60 59.72
N VAL A 330 -27.57 -9.45 59.91
CA VAL A 330 -28.36 -8.80 58.86
C VAL A 330 -27.47 -8.39 57.69
N CYS A 331 -26.34 -7.75 57.98
CA CYS A 331 -25.39 -7.33 56.91
C CYS A 331 -24.86 -8.55 56.14
N ILE A 332 -24.50 -9.66 56.80
CA ILE A 332 -24.02 -10.87 56.13
C ILE A 332 -25.13 -11.51 55.29
N VAL A 333 -26.37 -11.56 55.79
CA VAL A 333 -27.50 -12.10 55.01
C VAL A 333 -27.76 -11.27 53.77
N ILE A 334 -27.73 -9.94 53.84
CA ILE A 334 -27.86 -9.06 52.66
C ILE A 334 -26.72 -9.31 51.71
N PHE A 335 -25.47 -9.36 52.17
CA PHE A 335 -24.31 -9.59 51.35
C PHE A 335 -24.41 -10.91 50.59
N LEU A 336 -24.70 -12.01 51.29
CA LEU A 336 -24.81 -13.36 50.71
C LEU A 336 -26.00 -13.45 49.75
N SER A 337 -27.15 -12.82 50.07
CA SER A 337 -28.32 -12.81 49.18
C SER A 337 -28.01 -12.11 47.87
N MET A 338 -27.27 -11.00 47.90
CA MET A 338 -26.84 -10.26 46.70
C MET A 338 -25.86 -11.07 45.85
N ILE A 339 -24.90 -11.78 46.46
CA ILE A 339 -23.99 -12.67 45.72
C ILE A 339 -24.78 -13.80 45.03
N VAL A 340 -25.71 -14.45 45.71
CA VAL A 340 -26.55 -15.50 45.12
C VAL A 340 -27.41 -14.92 43.97
N TYR A 341 -27.97 -13.73 44.13
CA TYR A 341 -28.74 -13.06 43.09
C TYR A 341 -27.89 -12.81 41.83
N PHE A 342 -26.66 -12.23 41.96
CA PHE A 342 -25.81 -11.97 40.80
C PHE A 342 -25.27 -13.24 40.15
N LYS A 343 -24.98 -14.29 40.95
CA LYS A 343 -24.59 -15.60 40.43
C LYS A 343 -25.72 -16.24 39.59
N ASN A 344 -26.96 -16.12 40.06
CA ASN A 344 -28.14 -16.64 39.32
C ASN A 344 -28.38 -15.85 38.02
N LYS A 345 -28.01 -14.57 37.98
CA LYS A 345 -28.07 -13.70 36.79
C LYS A 345 -26.88 -13.91 35.83
N ARG A 346 -25.90 -14.78 36.19
CA ARG A 346 -24.63 -15.01 35.46
C ARG A 346 -23.81 -13.74 35.26
N TRP A 347 -23.84 -12.83 36.24
CA TRP A 347 -23.02 -11.65 36.29
C TRP A 347 -21.71 -11.87 37.06
N LEU A 348 -21.67 -12.92 37.86
CA LEU A 348 -20.50 -13.45 38.56
C LEU A 348 -20.14 -14.84 38.03
#